data_aaafcd5ed849117cd4de885d38308439
#
_entry.id   aaafcd5ed849117cd4de885d38308439
#
_cell.length_a   1.000
_cell.length_b   1.000
_cell.length_c   1.000
_cell.angle_alpha   90.00
_cell.angle_beta   90.00
_cell.angle_gamma   90.00
#
_symmetry.space_group_name_H-M   'P 1'
#
loop_
_entity.id
_entity.type
_entity.pdbx_description
1 polymer ?
#
loop_
_entity_poly.entity_id
_entity_poly.type
_entity_poly.pdbx_seq_one_letter_code
_entity_poly.pdbx_strand_id
1 'polypeptide(L)'
;DTKVVHTDRGDFEAMGIIYAAGAHPRLAGFSGEKEFRGHGVAYCATCDGEFFTGKDIYVVGGGYAAVEEALFLTKYGRKVHVLVRGDDFSISSAAVDELKEHPDVTISYHTEVVRIEGDSAVRCLVLKDRKSGEERLVEAKDGDYFGVFVFVGYAPESGLLKGQIELDPAGYVVTDREQQTNLPGVYAAGDICVKQLRQVVTAVSDGAVAATSLERYLGNLYRRLGLRRTYARKKVVKEEKTAPKAVAGAFLDDAMREALSPVLARFEKPLLLRVSSDGTLLADEAESLVRELAGLSDTLSYEV
;
A
#
# COMPACT_ATOMS: atom_id res chain seq x y z
N ASP A 1 9.93 10.23 32.88
CA ASP A 1 9.34 10.86 31.68
C ASP A 1 10.15 10.58 30.39
N THR A 2 11.41 10.13 30.47
CA THR A 2 12.27 9.80 29.31
C THR A 2 11.95 8.40 28.79
N LYS A 3 11.94 8.25 27.46
CA LYS A 3 11.82 6.99 26.73
C LYS A 3 13.15 6.71 26.09
N VAL A 4 13.53 5.44 26.00
CA VAL A 4 14.78 5.01 25.35
C VAL A 4 14.42 4.10 24.19
N VAL A 5 14.97 4.40 23.03
CA VAL A 5 14.86 3.53 21.84
C VAL A 5 16.22 2.92 21.57
N HIS A 6 16.31 1.61 21.70
CA HIS A 6 17.52 0.84 21.43
C HIS A 6 17.60 0.50 19.94
N THR A 7 18.71 0.80 19.31
CA THR A 7 18.93 0.52 17.89
C THR A 7 20.33 -0.07 17.66
N ASP A 8 20.58 -0.59 16.47
CA ASP A 8 21.91 -1.04 16.02
C ASP A 8 22.97 0.09 15.96
N ARG A 9 22.52 1.35 16.01
CA ARG A 9 23.39 2.56 16.03
C ARG A 9 23.53 3.19 17.41
N GLY A 10 22.99 2.56 18.45
CA GLY A 10 23.01 3.03 19.83
C GLY A 10 21.65 3.40 20.38
N ASP A 11 21.65 3.92 21.58
CA ASP A 11 20.44 4.27 22.34
C ASP A 11 20.07 5.74 22.11
N PHE A 12 18.79 5.96 21.85
CA PHE A 12 18.23 7.31 21.68
C PHE A 12 17.27 7.61 22.83
N GLU A 13 17.54 8.65 23.58
CA GLU A 13 16.65 9.14 24.62
C GLU A 13 15.74 10.24 24.10
N ALA A 14 14.43 10.14 24.42
CA ALA A 14 13.42 11.11 24.01
C ALA A 14 12.36 11.29 25.09
N MET A 15 11.78 12.48 25.16
CA MET A 15 10.63 12.75 26.02
C MET A 15 9.29 12.37 25.38
N GLY A 16 9.31 12.09 24.07
CA GLY A 16 8.15 11.63 23.35
C GLY A 16 8.52 10.86 22.08
N ILE A 17 7.64 9.95 21.67
CA ILE A 17 7.83 9.07 20.52
C ILE A 17 6.56 9.06 19.70
N ILE A 18 6.70 9.08 18.37
CA ILE A 18 5.63 8.73 17.43
C ILE A 18 6.04 7.41 16.76
N TYR A 19 5.23 6.38 16.93
CA TYR A 19 5.43 5.09 16.32
C TYR A 19 4.59 4.97 15.04
N ALA A 20 5.23 4.84 13.89
CA ALA A 20 4.59 4.86 12.58
C ALA A 20 5.13 3.74 11.66
N ALA A 21 5.32 2.53 12.22
CA ALA A 21 5.93 1.40 11.50
C ALA A 21 4.98 0.73 10.49
N GLY A 22 3.69 1.10 10.49
CA GLY A 22 2.73 0.63 9.50
C GLY A 22 2.25 -0.80 9.71
N ALA A 23 1.65 -1.34 8.66
CA ALA A 23 1.19 -2.72 8.56
C ALA A 23 1.43 -3.22 7.13
N HIS A 24 1.58 -4.52 6.97
CA HIS A 24 1.75 -5.15 5.66
C HIS A 24 0.70 -6.23 5.43
N PRO A 25 0.31 -6.50 4.17
CA PRO A 25 -0.60 -7.58 3.85
C PRO A 25 0.05 -8.92 4.19
N ARG A 26 -0.75 -9.82 4.75
CA ARG A 26 -0.34 -11.21 4.94
C ARG A 26 -0.32 -11.91 3.59
N LEU A 27 0.67 -12.76 3.38
CA LEU A 27 0.76 -13.59 2.21
C LEU A 27 -0.20 -14.77 2.32
N ALA A 28 -0.83 -15.16 1.21
CA ALA A 28 -1.59 -16.41 1.12
C ALA A 28 -0.64 -17.63 1.05
N GLY A 29 0.59 -17.42 0.55
CA GLY A 29 1.69 -18.39 0.58
C GLY A 29 1.76 -19.29 -0.64
N PHE A 30 1.09 -18.98 -1.73
CA PHE A 30 1.20 -19.74 -2.99
C PHE A 30 2.47 -19.37 -3.76
N SER A 31 2.93 -20.28 -4.62
CA SER A 31 4.08 -20.03 -5.49
C SER A 31 3.77 -18.95 -6.52
N GLY A 32 4.71 -18.03 -6.75
CA GLY A 32 4.55 -16.89 -7.66
C GLY A 32 3.94 -15.64 -6.99
N GLU A 33 3.38 -15.73 -5.77
CA GLU A 33 2.70 -14.59 -5.12
C GLU A 33 3.60 -13.35 -4.99
N LYS A 34 4.86 -13.55 -4.60
CA LYS A 34 5.82 -12.45 -4.46
C LYS A 34 6.36 -11.96 -5.80
N GLU A 35 6.56 -12.88 -6.72
CA GLU A 35 7.11 -12.62 -8.04
C GLU A 35 6.17 -11.73 -8.86
N PHE A 36 4.87 -12.05 -8.84
CA PHE A 36 3.86 -11.31 -9.59
C PHE A 36 3.25 -10.13 -8.82
N ARG A 37 3.78 -9.76 -7.66
CA ARG A 37 3.32 -8.59 -6.91
C ARG A 37 3.52 -7.32 -7.75
N GLY A 38 2.40 -6.61 -8.03
CA GLY A 38 2.37 -5.45 -8.92
C GLY A 38 2.30 -5.81 -10.41
N HIS A 39 2.41 -7.10 -10.77
CA HIS A 39 2.33 -7.59 -12.16
C HIS A 39 1.17 -8.60 -12.33
N GLY A 40 0.10 -8.45 -11.56
CA GLY A 40 -1.06 -9.33 -11.58
C GLY A 40 -1.52 -9.74 -10.18
N VAL A 41 -0.63 -9.76 -9.18
CA VAL A 41 -1.00 -9.94 -7.76
C VAL A 41 -1.09 -8.59 -7.07
N ALA A 42 -2.23 -8.34 -6.40
CA ALA A 42 -2.55 -7.10 -5.72
C ALA A 42 -3.13 -7.36 -4.31
N TYR A 43 -3.05 -6.35 -3.44
CA TYR A 43 -3.51 -6.41 -2.05
C TYR A 43 -4.45 -5.25 -1.69
N CYS A 44 -4.83 -4.42 -2.68
CA CYS A 44 -5.70 -3.27 -2.49
C CYS A 44 -6.61 -3.11 -3.72
N ALA A 45 -7.91 -3.36 -3.57
CA ALA A 45 -8.85 -3.24 -4.69
C ALA A 45 -9.02 -1.79 -5.15
N THR A 46 -9.10 -0.84 -4.22
CA THR A 46 -9.20 0.60 -4.52
C THR A 46 -7.98 1.15 -5.23
N CYS A 47 -6.79 0.57 -5.00
CA CYS A 47 -5.54 1.02 -5.62
C CYS A 47 -5.36 0.45 -7.03
N ASP A 48 -5.68 -0.84 -7.19
CA ASP A 48 -5.23 -1.64 -8.34
C ASP A 48 -6.39 -2.17 -9.20
N GLY A 49 -7.65 -2.06 -8.73
CA GLY A 49 -8.80 -2.67 -9.40
C GLY A 49 -8.99 -2.19 -10.84
N GLU A 50 -8.77 -0.91 -11.11
CA GLU A 50 -8.94 -0.31 -12.43
C GLU A 50 -8.01 -0.91 -13.49
N PHE A 51 -6.80 -1.37 -13.10
CA PHE A 51 -5.86 -2.02 -14.04
C PHE A 51 -6.39 -3.35 -14.62
N PHE A 52 -7.40 -3.93 -13.98
CA PHE A 52 -8.02 -5.20 -14.39
C PHE A 52 -9.40 -5.00 -15.01
N THR A 53 -9.69 -3.80 -15.52
CA THR A 53 -10.97 -3.51 -16.20
C THR A 53 -11.18 -4.46 -17.38
N GLY A 54 -12.33 -5.18 -17.38
CA GLY A 54 -12.70 -6.17 -18.39
C GLY A 54 -11.93 -7.49 -18.32
N LYS A 55 -11.12 -7.72 -17.26
CA LYS A 55 -10.40 -8.98 -17.01
C LYS A 55 -11.13 -9.85 -16.00
N ASP A 56 -10.80 -11.14 -15.99
CA ASP A 56 -11.23 -12.00 -14.90
C ASP A 56 -10.35 -11.77 -13.67
N ILE A 57 -10.99 -11.57 -12.53
CA ILE A 57 -10.34 -11.27 -11.26
C ILE A 57 -10.56 -12.42 -10.29
N TYR A 58 -9.48 -12.87 -9.64
CA TYR A 58 -9.51 -13.87 -8.58
C TYR A 58 -9.28 -13.20 -7.24
N VAL A 59 -10.21 -13.40 -6.31
CA VAL A 59 -10.11 -12.88 -4.93
C VAL A 59 -9.80 -14.04 -4.00
N VAL A 60 -8.67 -13.99 -3.33
CA VAL A 60 -8.21 -15.01 -2.37
C VAL A 60 -8.54 -14.54 -0.96
N GLY A 61 -9.53 -15.17 -0.33
CA GLY A 61 -9.95 -14.83 1.02
C GLY A 61 -11.42 -15.15 1.28
N GLY A 62 -11.81 -15.19 2.56
CA GLY A 62 -13.19 -15.48 2.97
C GLY A 62 -13.64 -14.67 4.19
N GLY A 63 -12.89 -13.62 4.53
CA GLY A 63 -13.22 -12.68 5.61
C GLY A 63 -13.92 -11.43 5.11
N TYR A 64 -14.17 -10.50 6.04
CA TYR A 64 -14.86 -9.23 5.77
C TYR A 64 -14.24 -8.45 4.59
N ALA A 65 -12.93 -8.24 4.62
CA ALA A 65 -12.24 -7.52 3.56
C ALA A 65 -12.38 -8.21 2.20
N ALA A 66 -12.30 -9.55 2.15
CA ALA A 66 -12.44 -10.28 0.88
C ALA A 66 -13.82 -10.10 0.26
N VAL A 67 -14.89 -10.05 1.08
CA VAL A 67 -16.26 -9.86 0.62
C VAL A 67 -16.50 -8.45 0.09
N GLU A 68 -16.15 -7.44 0.87
CA GLU A 68 -16.34 -6.03 0.50
C GLU A 68 -15.51 -5.64 -0.73
N GLU A 69 -14.24 -6.08 -0.75
CA GLU A 69 -13.34 -5.78 -1.86
C GLU A 69 -13.71 -6.58 -3.13
N ALA A 70 -14.26 -7.80 -3.00
CA ALA A 70 -14.79 -8.55 -4.15
C ALA A 70 -16.00 -7.84 -4.78
N LEU A 71 -16.93 -7.34 -3.96
CA LEU A 71 -18.04 -6.52 -4.45
C LEU A 71 -17.54 -5.24 -5.12
N PHE A 72 -16.54 -4.58 -4.55
CA PHE A 72 -15.94 -3.40 -5.17
C PHE A 72 -15.31 -3.71 -6.54
N LEU A 73 -14.63 -4.84 -6.67
CA LEU A 73 -13.97 -5.29 -7.90
C LEU A 73 -14.94 -5.65 -9.03
N THR A 74 -16.22 -5.93 -8.74
CA THR A 74 -17.22 -6.15 -9.79
C THR A 74 -17.44 -4.92 -10.69
N LYS A 75 -17.06 -3.72 -10.22
CA LYS A 75 -17.11 -2.48 -11.01
C LYS A 75 -16.12 -2.49 -12.18
N TYR A 76 -15.09 -3.29 -12.11
CA TYR A 76 -13.99 -3.33 -13.06
C TYR A 76 -13.90 -4.68 -13.78
N GLY A 77 -13.93 -5.77 -13.02
CA GLY A 77 -13.75 -7.12 -13.55
C GLY A 77 -14.87 -7.56 -14.49
N ARG A 78 -14.52 -8.32 -15.52
CA ARG A 78 -15.51 -9.05 -16.36
C ARG A 78 -16.24 -10.11 -15.54
N LYS A 79 -15.48 -10.84 -14.71
CA LYS A 79 -15.96 -11.79 -13.70
C LYS A 79 -15.05 -11.72 -12.48
N VAL A 80 -15.63 -11.90 -11.31
CA VAL A 80 -14.92 -11.96 -10.04
C VAL A 80 -15.10 -13.37 -9.45
N HIS A 81 -13.98 -14.08 -9.30
CA HIS A 81 -13.92 -15.43 -8.76
C HIS A 81 -13.42 -15.41 -7.33
N VAL A 82 -14.29 -15.64 -6.36
CA VAL A 82 -13.89 -15.63 -4.94
C VAL A 82 -13.52 -17.03 -4.49
N LEU A 83 -12.28 -17.17 -4.00
CA LEU A 83 -11.69 -18.43 -3.57
C LEU A 83 -11.67 -18.48 -2.04
N VAL A 84 -12.53 -19.31 -1.47
CA VAL A 84 -12.69 -19.47 -0.02
C VAL A 84 -12.14 -20.81 0.41
N ARG A 85 -11.19 -20.84 1.36
CA ARG A 85 -10.58 -22.09 1.84
C ARG A 85 -11.49 -22.94 2.72
N GLY A 86 -12.48 -22.33 3.35
CA GLY A 86 -13.42 -22.97 4.27
C GLY A 86 -14.70 -23.48 3.60
N ASP A 87 -15.60 -23.99 4.45
CA ASP A 87 -16.95 -24.41 4.04
C ASP A 87 -17.85 -23.24 3.69
N ASP A 88 -17.59 -22.06 4.25
CA ASP A 88 -18.30 -20.81 3.99
C ASP A 88 -17.38 -19.62 4.31
N PHE A 89 -17.88 -18.41 4.12
CA PHE A 89 -17.23 -17.19 4.60
C PHE A 89 -17.11 -17.22 6.14
N SER A 90 -16.06 -16.60 6.66
CA SER A 90 -15.84 -16.50 8.13
C SER A 90 -16.73 -15.44 8.80
N ILE A 91 -17.58 -14.77 8.04
CA ILE A 91 -18.51 -13.73 8.48
C ILE A 91 -19.91 -14.01 7.93
N SER A 92 -20.90 -13.45 8.60
CA SER A 92 -22.29 -13.39 8.11
C SER A 92 -22.71 -11.92 8.06
N SER A 93 -23.05 -11.43 6.88
CA SER A 93 -23.45 -10.04 6.67
C SER A 93 -24.28 -9.92 5.38
N ALA A 94 -25.05 -8.83 5.24
CA ALA A 94 -25.79 -8.53 4.02
C ALA A 94 -24.88 -8.47 2.77
N ALA A 95 -23.61 -8.06 2.93
CA ALA A 95 -22.64 -8.06 1.84
C ALA A 95 -22.30 -9.48 1.34
N VAL A 96 -22.33 -10.49 2.21
CA VAL A 96 -22.16 -11.90 1.80
C VAL A 96 -23.33 -12.35 0.94
N ASP A 97 -24.55 -11.99 1.32
CA ASP A 97 -25.76 -12.33 0.56
C ASP A 97 -25.74 -11.62 -0.80
N GLU A 98 -25.43 -10.33 -0.82
CA GLU A 98 -25.25 -9.55 -2.06
C GLU A 98 -24.18 -10.18 -2.98
N LEU A 99 -23.04 -10.58 -2.43
CA LEU A 99 -21.96 -11.22 -3.19
C LEU A 99 -22.40 -12.57 -3.79
N LYS A 100 -23.15 -13.37 -3.03
CA LYS A 100 -23.69 -14.67 -3.48
C LYS A 100 -24.71 -14.53 -4.61
N GLU A 101 -25.47 -13.43 -4.64
CA GLU A 101 -26.50 -13.16 -5.64
C GLU A 101 -25.97 -12.38 -6.86
N HIS A 102 -24.74 -11.86 -6.80
CA HIS A 102 -24.19 -11.01 -7.86
C HIS A 102 -23.93 -11.81 -9.16
N PRO A 103 -24.47 -11.38 -10.31
CA PRO A 103 -24.42 -12.16 -11.57
C PRO A 103 -23.00 -12.35 -12.13
N ASP A 104 -22.08 -11.46 -11.79
CA ASP A 104 -20.69 -11.50 -12.26
C ASP A 104 -19.73 -12.08 -11.24
N VAL A 105 -20.23 -12.66 -10.15
CA VAL A 105 -19.44 -13.31 -9.13
C VAL A 105 -19.60 -14.82 -9.18
N THR A 106 -18.52 -15.53 -8.98
CA THR A 106 -18.51 -16.97 -8.71
C THR A 106 -17.74 -17.25 -7.44
N ILE A 107 -18.27 -18.14 -6.60
CA ILE A 107 -17.65 -18.48 -5.32
C ILE A 107 -17.22 -19.95 -5.37
N SER A 108 -15.97 -20.21 -5.09
CA SER A 108 -15.41 -21.54 -4.96
C SER A 108 -14.98 -21.78 -3.52
N TYR A 109 -15.74 -22.60 -2.81
CA TYR A 109 -15.41 -23.05 -1.46
C TYR A 109 -14.34 -24.15 -1.50
N HIS A 110 -13.68 -24.39 -0.38
CA HIS A 110 -12.60 -25.39 -0.23
C HIS A 110 -11.47 -25.22 -1.23
N THR A 111 -11.34 -24.00 -1.80
CA THR A 111 -10.42 -23.75 -2.90
C THR A 111 -9.26 -22.86 -2.44
N GLU A 112 -8.06 -23.27 -2.77
CA GLU A 112 -6.86 -22.47 -2.58
C GLU A 112 -6.05 -22.36 -3.87
N VAL A 113 -5.31 -21.26 -4.01
CA VAL A 113 -4.30 -21.12 -5.06
C VAL A 113 -3.05 -21.87 -4.61
N VAL A 114 -2.53 -22.74 -5.46
CA VAL A 114 -1.27 -23.45 -5.23
C VAL A 114 -0.10 -22.71 -5.84
N ARG A 115 -0.27 -22.27 -7.07
CA ARG A 115 0.72 -21.48 -7.80
C ARG A 115 0.06 -20.65 -8.89
N ILE A 116 0.77 -19.61 -9.28
CA ILE A 116 0.47 -18.80 -10.45
C ILE A 116 1.68 -18.75 -11.36
N GLU A 117 1.44 -18.63 -12.66
CA GLU A 117 2.48 -18.59 -13.69
C GLU A 117 2.10 -17.54 -14.74
N GLY A 118 3.10 -17.03 -15.45
CA GLY A 118 2.91 -16.05 -16.51
C GLY A 118 4.21 -15.49 -17.03
N ASP A 119 4.09 -14.41 -17.76
CA ASP A 119 5.20 -13.62 -18.31
C ASP A 119 5.33 -12.28 -17.54
N SER A 120 5.01 -11.18 -18.16
CA SER A 120 4.89 -9.86 -17.53
C SER A 120 3.55 -9.69 -16.76
N ALA A 121 2.66 -10.68 -16.79
CA ALA A 121 1.38 -10.70 -16.11
C ALA A 121 0.98 -12.15 -15.77
N VAL A 122 0.02 -12.32 -14.87
CA VAL A 122 -0.48 -13.65 -14.49
C VAL A 122 -1.32 -14.24 -15.64
N ARG A 123 -0.86 -15.37 -16.21
CA ARG A 123 -1.54 -16.08 -17.31
C ARG A 123 -2.24 -17.36 -16.85
N CYS A 124 -1.73 -17.99 -15.80
CA CYS A 124 -2.23 -19.26 -15.31
C CYS A 124 -2.36 -19.24 -13.79
N LEU A 125 -3.40 -19.92 -13.30
CA LEU A 125 -3.56 -20.27 -11.89
C LEU A 125 -3.72 -21.79 -11.75
N VAL A 126 -3.07 -22.39 -10.78
CA VAL A 126 -3.38 -23.73 -10.33
C VAL A 126 -4.15 -23.64 -9.04
N LEU A 127 -5.40 -24.08 -9.09
CA LEU A 127 -6.32 -24.10 -7.97
C LEU A 127 -6.43 -25.52 -7.45
N LYS A 128 -6.51 -25.69 -6.13
CA LYS A 128 -6.64 -26.97 -5.47
C LYS A 128 -7.92 -27.02 -4.64
N ASP A 129 -8.70 -28.06 -4.84
CA ASP A 129 -9.77 -28.41 -3.90
C ASP A 129 -9.17 -29.06 -2.65
N ARG A 130 -9.42 -28.46 -1.50
CA ARG A 130 -8.83 -28.91 -0.22
C ARG A 130 -9.49 -30.17 0.33
N LYS A 131 -10.69 -30.52 -0.13
CA LYS A 131 -11.38 -31.76 0.30
C LYS A 131 -10.93 -32.97 -0.51
N SER A 132 -10.92 -32.84 -1.83
CA SER A 132 -10.50 -33.94 -2.72
C SER A 132 -8.99 -33.99 -2.91
N GLY A 133 -8.28 -32.87 -2.72
CA GLY A 133 -6.87 -32.72 -3.08
C GLY A 133 -6.62 -32.55 -4.58
N GLU A 134 -7.68 -32.48 -5.39
CA GLU A 134 -7.60 -32.36 -6.84
C GLU A 134 -7.14 -30.95 -7.24
N GLU A 135 -6.20 -30.92 -8.18
CA GLU A 135 -5.70 -29.66 -8.74
C GLU A 135 -6.30 -29.43 -10.14
N ARG A 136 -6.67 -28.18 -10.43
CA ARG A 136 -7.13 -27.75 -11.76
C ARG A 136 -6.33 -26.55 -12.25
N LEU A 137 -5.95 -26.58 -13.50
CA LEU A 137 -5.34 -25.45 -14.18
C LEU A 137 -6.42 -24.53 -14.73
N VAL A 138 -6.22 -23.23 -14.57
CA VAL A 138 -7.03 -22.20 -15.18
C VAL A 138 -6.10 -21.31 -15.99
N GLU A 139 -6.36 -21.21 -17.28
CA GLU A 139 -5.55 -20.44 -18.22
C GLU A 139 -6.31 -19.22 -18.72
N ALA A 140 -5.63 -18.10 -18.85
CA ALA A 140 -6.17 -16.93 -19.51
C ALA A 140 -6.31 -17.21 -21.02
N LYS A 141 -7.35 -16.65 -21.63
CA LYS A 141 -7.50 -16.71 -23.09
C LYS A 141 -6.33 -16.01 -23.76
N ASP A 142 -6.07 -16.36 -25.02
CA ASP A 142 -4.98 -15.77 -25.81
C ASP A 142 -4.95 -14.24 -25.70
N GLY A 143 -3.80 -13.72 -25.29
CA GLY A 143 -3.59 -12.28 -25.07
C GLY A 143 -4.22 -11.69 -23.80
N ASP A 144 -4.95 -12.49 -23.01
CA ASP A 144 -5.57 -12.04 -21.75
C ASP A 144 -4.69 -12.36 -20.53
N TYR A 145 -5.02 -11.79 -19.37
CA TYR A 145 -4.33 -12.01 -18.09
C TYR A 145 -5.32 -11.88 -16.92
N PHE A 146 -4.91 -12.33 -15.75
CA PHE A 146 -5.73 -12.32 -14.55
C PHE A 146 -5.28 -11.25 -13.57
N GLY A 147 -6.24 -10.70 -12.80
CA GLY A 147 -5.97 -10.05 -11.53
C GLY A 147 -6.15 -11.04 -10.38
N VAL A 148 -5.17 -11.13 -9.49
CA VAL A 148 -5.24 -11.97 -8.29
C VAL A 148 -5.13 -11.07 -7.07
N PHE A 149 -6.24 -10.86 -6.38
CA PHE A 149 -6.33 -9.99 -5.21
C PHE A 149 -6.31 -10.84 -3.93
N VAL A 150 -5.38 -10.56 -3.04
CA VAL A 150 -5.16 -11.36 -1.82
C VAL A 150 -5.65 -10.61 -0.59
N PHE A 151 -6.74 -11.07 0.00
CA PHE A 151 -7.37 -10.48 1.19
C PHE A 151 -7.42 -11.49 2.35
N VAL A 152 -6.25 -11.92 2.81
CA VAL A 152 -6.08 -12.85 3.93
C VAL A 152 -5.68 -12.16 5.24
N GLY A 153 -5.87 -10.84 5.29
CA GLY A 153 -5.61 -9.98 6.42
C GLY A 153 -4.30 -9.20 6.31
N TYR A 154 -4.08 -8.35 7.31
CA TYR A 154 -2.88 -7.53 7.47
C TYR A 154 -2.16 -7.90 8.77
N ALA A 155 -0.87 -7.63 8.84
CA ALA A 155 -0.05 -7.78 10.03
C ALA A 155 0.53 -6.41 10.40
N PRO A 156 0.14 -5.83 11.56
CA PRO A 156 0.74 -4.60 12.05
C PRO A 156 2.16 -4.85 12.55
N GLU A 157 3.07 -3.90 12.28
CA GLU A 157 4.46 -3.95 12.75
C GLU A 157 4.59 -3.50 14.21
N SER A 158 3.81 -4.12 15.09
CA SER A 158 3.73 -3.79 16.52
C SER A 158 4.61 -4.65 17.42
N GLY A 159 5.47 -5.49 16.86
CA GLY A 159 6.28 -6.43 17.63
C GLY A 159 7.10 -5.79 18.76
N LEU A 160 7.69 -4.62 18.52
CA LEU A 160 8.47 -3.87 19.51
C LEU A 160 7.62 -3.30 20.66
N LEU A 161 6.32 -3.15 20.46
CA LEU A 161 5.42 -2.50 21.41
C LEU A 161 4.68 -3.50 22.29
N LYS A 162 4.77 -4.78 21.99
CA LYS A 162 4.06 -5.86 22.68
C LYS A 162 4.42 -5.88 24.17
N GLY A 163 3.40 -5.81 25.02
CA GLY A 163 3.54 -5.77 26.48
C GLY A 163 3.94 -4.39 27.04
N GLN A 164 4.16 -3.37 26.20
CA GLN A 164 4.50 -2.01 26.61
C GLN A 164 3.32 -1.05 26.46
N ILE A 165 2.53 -1.21 25.38
CA ILE A 165 1.34 -0.39 25.11
C ILE A 165 0.14 -1.28 24.81
N GLU A 166 -1.05 -0.68 24.85
CA GLU A 166 -2.29 -1.37 24.55
C GLU A 166 -2.41 -1.66 23.05
N LEU A 167 -2.62 -2.95 22.74
CA LEU A 167 -2.88 -3.44 21.39
C LEU A 167 -4.27 -4.09 21.37
N ASP A 168 -4.95 -4.01 20.22
CA ASP A 168 -6.17 -4.76 20.00
C ASP A 168 -5.88 -6.27 19.80
N PRO A 169 -6.88 -7.15 19.74
CA PRO A 169 -6.67 -8.57 19.52
C PRO A 169 -5.98 -8.93 18.20
N ALA A 170 -6.01 -8.06 17.20
CA ALA A 170 -5.33 -8.22 15.92
C ALA A 170 -3.88 -7.69 15.93
N GLY A 171 -3.47 -7.03 17.03
CA GLY A 171 -2.13 -6.49 17.24
C GLY A 171 -1.97 -5.03 16.82
N TYR A 172 -3.04 -4.33 16.47
CA TYR A 172 -2.98 -2.89 16.16
C TYR A 172 -2.90 -2.05 17.43
N VAL A 173 -2.21 -0.91 17.31
CA VAL A 173 -2.08 0.04 18.43
C VAL A 173 -3.42 0.75 18.66
N VAL A 174 -3.90 0.68 19.90
CA VAL A 174 -5.07 1.44 20.35
C VAL A 174 -4.65 2.87 20.62
N THR A 175 -5.30 3.83 19.96
CA THR A 175 -5.07 5.27 20.14
C THR A 175 -6.38 6.00 20.36
N ASP A 176 -6.29 7.16 21.02
CA ASP A 176 -7.39 8.11 21.07
C ASP A 176 -7.46 8.97 19.79
N ARG A 177 -8.36 9.96 19.78
CA ARG A 177 -8.53 10.89 18.64
C ARG A 177 -7.33 11.82 18.40
N GLU A 178 -6.47 11.97 19.41
CA GLU A 178 -5.24 12.75 19.36
C GLU A 178 -4.02 11.88 18.98
N GLN A 179 -4.25 10.62 18.61
CA GLN A 179 -3.23 9.61 18.30
C GLN A 179 -2.34 9.25 19.49
N GLN A 180 -2.79 9.53 20.74
CA GLN A 180 -2.08 9.15 21.94
C GLN A 180 -2.39 7.69 22.29
N THR A 181 -1.36 6.95 22.71
CA THR A 181 -1.51 5.60 23.26
C THR A 181 -1.82 5.67 24.77
N ASN A 182 -2.04 4.53 25.41
CA ASN A 182 -2.19 4.45 26.86
C ASN A 182 -0.92 4.84 27.63
N LEU A 183 0.25 4.96 26.98
CA LEU A 183 1.51 5.38 27.60
C LEU A 183 1.78 6.86 27.34
N PRO A 184 1.84 7.72 28.40
CA PRO A 184 2.03 9.16 28.21
C PRO A 184 3.30 9.51 27.42
N GLY A 185 3.16 10.37 26.41
CA GLY A 185 4.24 10.79 25.51
C GLY A 185 4.59 9.77 24.43
N VAL A 186 3.82 8.69 24.30
CA VAL A 186 3.91 7.75 23.18
C VAL A 186 2.66 7.87 22.31
N TYR A 187 2.87 8.17 21.06
CA TYR A 187 1.84 8.33 20.03
C TYR A 187 2.04 7.29 18.94
N ALA A 188 0.98 6.95 18.23
CA ALA A 188 1.08 6.10 17.05
C ALA A 188 0.30 6.72 15.88
N ALA A 189 0.75 6.46 14.65
CA ALA A 189 0.15 7.05 13.46
C ALA A 189 0.22 6.08 12.27
N GLY A 190 -0.75 6.20 11.37
CA GLY A 190 -0.81 5.41 10.14
C GLY A 190 -1.41 4.03 10.33
N ASP A 191 -1.03 3.10 9.47
CA ASP A 191 -1.65 1.79 9.33
C ASP A 191 -1.41 0.84 10.52
N ILE A 192 -0.51 1.22 11.42
CA ILE A 192 -0.26 0.52 12.70
C ILE A 192 -1.42 0.68 13.69
N CYS A 193 -2.24 1.71 13.55
CA CYS A 193 -3.33 2.03 14.46
C CYS A 193 -4.61 1.25 14.12
N VAL A 194 -5.49 1.10 15.12
CA VAL A 194 -6.85 0.60 14.92
C VAL A 194 -7.61 1.58 14.02
N LYS A 195 -7.97 1.18 12.81
CA LYS A 195 -8.74 1.99 11.86
C LYS A 195 -9.41 1.14 10.79
N GLN A 196 -10.43 1.70 10.15
CA GLN A 196 -11.14 1.04 9.06
C GLN A 196 -10.43 1.24 7.72
N LEU A 197 -9.97 2.45 7.42
CA LEU A 197 -9.38 2.79 6.13
C LEU A 197 -7.85 2.96 6.26
N ARG A 198 -7.11 2.18 5.48
CA ARG A 198 -5.65 2.23 5.38
C ARG A 198 -5.25 2.75 4.01
N GLN A 199 -4.96 4.05 3.95
CA GLN A 199 -4.54 4.78 2.76
C GLN A 199 -3.48 5.81 3.13
N VAL A 200 -2.67 6.22 2.16
CA VAL A 200 -1.62 7.23 2.38
C VAL A 200 -2.19 8.50 3.01
N VAL A 201 -3.34 8.98 2.52
CA VAL A 201 -3.98 10.20 3.04
C VAL A 201 -4.38 10.06 4.51
N THR A 202 -4.88 8.89 4.96
CA THR A 202 -5.23 8.65 6.36
C THR A 202 -3.98 8.53 7.24
N ALA A 203 -2.92 7.93 6.73
CA ALA A 203 -1.64 7.86 7.45
C ALA A 203 -0.99 9.23 7.61
N VAL A 204 -1.04 10.10 6.59
CA VAL A 204 -0.57 11.49 6.65
C VAL A 204 -1.39 12.30 7.67
N SER A 205 -2.72 12.15 7.65
CA SER A 205 -3.61 12.79 8.62
C SER A 205 -3.25 12.42 10.06
N ASP A 206 -3.09 11.13 10.35
CA ASP A 206 -2.70 10.66 11.68
C ASP A 206 -1.34 11.22 12.10
N GLY A 207 -0.37 11.24 11.19
CA GLY A 207 0.96 11.81 11.44
C GLY A 207 0.90 13.29 11.84
N ALA A 208 0.06 14.08 11.15
CA ALA A 208 -0.14 15.49 11.47
C ALA A 208 -0.79 15.66 12.86
N VAL A 209 -1.81 14.85 13.18
CA VAL A 209 -2.48 14.87 14.49
C VAL A 209 -1.49 14.46 15.58
N ALA A 210 -0.78 13.34 15.42
CA ALA A 210 0.19 12.84 16.38
C ALA A 210 1.31 13.85 16.67
N ALA A 211 1.86 14.48 15.63
CA ALA A 211 2.93 15.48 15.77
C ALA A 211 2.45 16.72 16.53
N THR A 212 1.25 17.22 16.22
CA THR A 212 0.66 18.39 16.89
C THR A 212 0.34 18.07 18.35
N SER A 213 -0.19 16.89 18.63
CA SER A 213 -0.55 16.46 19.98
C SER A 213 0.68 16.21 20.85
N LEU A 214 1.71 15.58 20.29
CA LEU A 214 3.00 15.39 20.96
C LEU A 214 3.68 16.74 21.27
N GLU A 215 3.64 17.69 20.33
CA GLU A 215 4.19 19.02 20.55
C GLU A 215 3.52 19.71 21.76
N ARG A 216 2.20 19.61 21.84
CA ARG A 216 1.40 20.13 22.95
C ARG A 216 1.72 19.44 24.28
N TYR A 217 1.84 18.11 24.25
CA TYR A 217 2.26 17.31 25.40
C TYR A 217 3.65 17.74 25.91
N LEU A 218 4.62 17.84 25.03
CA LEU A 218 5.99 18.26 25.36
C LEU A 218 6.00 19.69 25.93
N GLY A 219 5.20 20.62 25.40
CA GLY A 219 5.06 21.96 25.95
C GLY A 219 4.61 21.97 27.40
N ASN A 220 3.64 21.14 27.74
CA ASN A 220 3.15 20.96 29.09
C ASN A 220 4.19 20.29 29.99
N LEU A 221 4.87 19.26 29.48
CA LEU A 221 5.91 18.54 30.22
C LEU A 221 7.10 19.44 30.56
N TYR A 222 7.60 20.23 29.62
CA TYR A 222 8.70 21.17 29.85
C TYR A 222 8.34 22.23 30.92
N ARG A 223 7.11 22.76 30.86
CA ARG A 223 6.63 23.70 31.89
C ARG A 223 6.59 23.04 33.26
N ARG A 224 6.07 21.83 33.38
CA ARG A 224 5.98 21.05 34.62
C ARG A 224 7.37 20.76 35.22
N LEU A 225 8.35 20.45 34.36
CA LEU A 225 9.72 20.14 34.79
C LEU A 225 10.59 21.39 34.99
N GLY A 226 10.10 22.58 34.71
CA GLY A 226 10.91 23.82 34.77
C GLY A 226 12.00 23.89 33.70
N LEU A 227 11.91 23.09 32.67
CA LEU A 227 12.89 23.03 31.57
C LEU A 227 12.61 24.12 30.53
N ARG A 228 13.66 24.71 30.00
CA ARG A 228 13.56 25.61 28.85
C ARG A 228 13.69 24.80 27.55
N ARG A 229 12.77 25.00 26.62
CA ARG A 229 12.93 24.47 25.26
C ARG A 229 14.10 25.18 24.58
N THR A 230 15.10 24.42 24.24
CA THR A 230 16.15 24.88 23.31
C THR A 230 15.78 24.41 21.91
N TYR A 231 15.22 25.31 21.13
CA TYR A 231 15.10 25.04 19.69
C TYR A 231 16.52 25.13 19.12
N ALA A 232 17.09 23.99 18.74
CA ALA A 232 18.22 24.04 17.84
C ALA A 232 17.74 24.79 16.59
N ARG A 233 18.11 26.06 16.45
CA ARG A 233 17.97 26.71 15.16
C ARG A 233 18.77 25.83 14.20
N LYS A 234 18.09 25.09 13.32
CA LYS A 234 18.75 24.60 12.14
C LYS A 234 19.48 25.82 11.58
N LYS A 235 20.80 25.86 11.67
CA LYS A 235 21.54 26.72 10.77
C LYS A 235 20.98 26.35 9.43
N VAL A 236 20.27 27.29 8.80
CA VAL A 236 20.06 27.21 7.37
C VAL A 236 21.48 27.20 6.85
N VAL A 237 22.04 26.03 6.65
CA VAL A 237 23.15 25.85 5.78
C VAL A 237 22.56 26.37 4.48
N LYS A 238 22.86 27.61 4.13
CA LYS A 238 22.78 28.01 2.75
C LYS A 238 23.73 27.02 2.10
N GLU A 239 23.15 25.95 1.56
CA GLU A 239 23.86 25.18 0.56
C GLU A 239 24.28 26.25 -0.42
N GLU A 240 25.58 26.56 -0.43
CA GLU A 240 26.15 27.22 -1.59
C GLU A 240 25.64 26.34 -2.72
N LYS A 241 24.81 26.95 -3.57
CA LYS A 241 24.38 26.36 -4.84
C LYS A 241 25.68 26.11 -5.63
N THR A 242 26.41 25.06 -5.29
CA THR A 242 27.24 24.39 -6.27
C THR A 242 26.23 23.99 -7.32
N ALA A 243 26.32 24.64 -8.47
CA ALA A 243 25.48 24.30 -9.61
C ALA A 243 25.43 22.79 -9.69
N PRO A 244 24.24 22.16 -9.59
CA PRO A 244 24.17 20.72 -9.61
C PRO A 244 24.85 20.31 -10.89
N LYS A 245 25.92 19.50 -10.76
CA LYS A 245 26.36 18.70 -11.89
C LYS A 245 25.10 17.99 -12.35
N ALA A 246 24.66 18.30 -13.56
CA ALA A 246 23.58 17.63 -14.21
C ALA A 246 23.78 16.13 -13.89
N VAL A 247 22.83 15.53 -13.18
CA VAL A 247 22.83 14.10 -12.95
C VAL A 247 22.58 13.53 -14.34
N ALA A 248 23.67 13.19 -15.02
CA ALA A 248 23.64 12.48 -16.28
C ALA A 248 23.29 11.02 -15.97
N GLY A 249 22.05 10.81 -15.61
CA GLY A 249 21.45 9.49 -15.40
C GLY A 249 20.01 9.58 -15.83
N ALA A 250 19.59 8.70 -16.72
CA ALA A 250 18.20 8.58 -17.09
C ALA A 250 17.41 8.21 -15.84
N PHE A 251 16.29 8.89 -15.56
CA PHE A 251 15.35 8.54 -14.50
C PHE A 251 14.71 7.18 -14.74
N LEU A 252 14.54 6.84 -16.02
CA LEU A 252 13.99 5.58 -16.46
C LEU A 252 15.14 4.69 -16.95
N ASP A 253 15.32 3.56 -16.30
CA ASP A 253 16.18 2.50 -16.81
C ASP A 253 15.54 1.80 -18.03
N ASP A 254 16.30 0.94 -18.71
CA ASP A 254 15.84 0.28 -19.92
C ASP A 254 14.62 -0.63 -19.66
N ALA A 255 14.56 -1.28 -18.50
CA ALA A 255 13.43 -2.13 -18.11
C ALA A 255 12.16 -1.30 -17.87
N MET A 256 12.29 -0.13 -17.21
CA MET A 256 11.18 0.80 -17.04
C MET A 256 10.69 1.37 -18.37
N ARG A 257 11.58 1.69 -19.31
CA ARG A 257 11.23 2.17 -20.65
C ARG A 257 10.46 1.12 -21.43
N GLU A 258 10.92 -0.12 -21.40
CA GLU A 258 10.29 -1.25 -22.05
C GLU A 258 8.90 -1.55 -21.45
N ALA A 259 8.74 -1.45 -20.13
CA ALA A 259 7.46 -1.63 -19.44
C ALA A 259 6.47 -0.49 -19.71
N LEU A 260 6.95 0.77 -19.81
CA LEU A 260 6.10 1.94 -20.04
C LEU A 260 5.65 2.09 -21.50
N SER A 261 6.48 1.70 -22.46
CA SER A 261 6.20 1.87 -23.88
C SER A 261 4.83 1.30 -24.31
N PRO A 262 4.46 0.05 -23.96
CA PRO A 262 3.14 -0.49 -24.32
C PRO A 262 1.98 0.18 -23.59
N VAL A 263 2.22 0.76 -22.42
CA VAL A 263 1.20 1.51 -21.67
C VAL A 263 0.94 2.85 -22.35
N LEU A 264 2.00 3.54 -22.71
CA LEU A 264 1.92 4.85 -23.39
C LEU A 264 1.37 4.74 -24.82
N ALA A 265 1.61 3.63 -25.50
CA ALA A 265 1.05 3.35 -26.83
C ALA A 265 -0.49 3.21 -26.84
N ARG A 266 -1.13 3.06 -25.66
CA ARG A 266 -2.60 2.99 -25.54
C ARG A 266 -3.28 4.35 -25.55
N PHE A 267 -2.53 5.45 -25.45
CA PHE A 267 -3.13 6.77 -25.52
C PHE A 267 -3.56 7.11 -26.95
N GLU A 268 -4.87 7.16 -27.17
CA GLU A 268 -5.48 7.50 -28.47
C GLU A 268 -5.51 9.00 -28.72
N LYS A 269 -5.35 9.82 -27.68
CA LYS A 269 -5.41 11.30 -27.75
C LYS A 269 -4.09 11.90 -27.33
N PRO A 270 -3.68 13.02 -27.92
CA PRO A 270 -2.51 13.75 -27.49
C PRO A 270 -2.65 14.19 -26.03
N LEU A 271 -1.62 13.97 -25.23
CA LEU A 271 -1.53 14.36 -23.83
C LEU A 271 -0.38 15.36 -23.66
N LEU A 272 -0.67 16.50 -23.06
CA LEU A 272 0.31 17.52 -22.72
C LEU A 272 0.63 17.44 -21.23
N LEU A 273 1.90 17.17 -20.91
CA LEU A 273 2.44 17.18 -19.55
C LEU A 273 2.98 18.58 -19.25
N ARG A 274 2.43 19.27 -18.24
CA ARG A 274 2.89 20.58 -17.81
C ARG A 274 3.66 20.49 -16.51
N VAL A 275 4.86 21.07 -16.50
CA VAL A 275 5.70 21.20 -15.30
C VAL A 275 5.81 22.67 -14.96
N SER A 276 5.50 23.03 -13.72
CA SER A 276 5.79 24.37 -13.23
C SER A 276 7.14 24.35 -12.53
N SER A 277 8.11 25.06 -13.07
CA SER A 277 9.44 25.17 -12.49
C SER A 277 9.57 26.43 -11.64
N ASP A 278 10.09 26.28 -10.43
CA ASP A 278 10.44 27.38 -9.52
C ASP A 278 11.98 27.54 -9.41
N GLY A 279 12.74 26.86 -10.28
CA GLY A 279 14.20 26.85 -10.30
C GLY A 279 14.82 26.07 -9.14
N THR A 280 14.06 25.18 -8.49
CA THR A 280 14.59 24.24 -7.48
C THR A 280 15.12 22.97 -8.15
N LEU A 281 16.02 22.24 -7.46
CA LEU A 281 16.54 20.96 -7.92
C LEU A 281 15.41 19.96 -8.21
N LEU A 282 14.36 19.97 -7.38
CA LEU A 282 13.20 19.08 -7.55
C LEU A 282 12.42 19.41 -8.84
N ALA A 283 12.30 20.69 -9.18
CA ALA A 283 11.65 21.13 -10.42
C ALA A 283 12.46 20.71 -11.66
N ASP A 284 13.80 20.80 -11.59
CA ASP A 284 14.70 20.35 -12.65
C ASP A 284 14.64 18.82 -12.82
N GLU A 285 14.54 18.07 -11.73
CA GLU A 285 14.34 16.62 -11.74
C GLU A 285 12.99 16.25 -12.35
N ALA A 286 11.91 16.95 -11.97
CA ALA A 286 10.57 16.73 -12.52
C ALA A 286 10.53 17.04 -14.03
N GLU A 287 11.17 18.12 -14.47
CA GLU A 287 11.29 18.45 -15.90
C GLU A 287 12.02 17.33 -16.66
N SER A 288 13.13 16.87 -16.10
CA SER A 288 13.93 15.80 -16.72
C SER A 288 13.14 14.48 -16.87
N LEU A 289 12.40 14.10 -15.84
CA LEU A 289 11.52 12.92 -15.88
C LEU A 289 10.42 13.08 -16.93
N VAL A 290 9.75 14.22 -16.96
CA VAL A 290 8.65 14.49 -17.92
C VAL A 290 9.19 14.51 -19.36
N ARG A 291 10.38 15.02 -19.57
CA ARG A 291 11.07 15.01 -20.88
C ARG A 291 11.36 13.59 -21.34
N GLU A 292 11.84 12.73 -20.43
CA GLU A 292 12.08 11.31 -20.74
C GLU A 292 10.78 10.58 -21.07
N LEU A 293 9.70 10.80 -20.30
CA LEU A 293 8.38 10.21 -20.56
C LEU A 293 7.83 10.64 -21.91
N ALA A 294 7.92 11.94 -22.25
CA ALA A 294 7.47 12.46 -23.54
C ALA A 294 8.26 11.85 -24.71
N GLY A 295 9.51 11.48 -24.51
CA GLY A 295 10.33 10.81 -25.52
C GLY A 295 9.95 9.35 -25.78
N LEU A 296 9.06 8.75 -24.98
CA LEU A 296 8.64 7.35 -25.14
C LEU A 296 7.39 7.18 -26.03
N SER A 297 6.68 8.26 -26.39
CA SER A 297 5.45 8.17 -27.19
C SER A 297 5.20 9.43 -27.99
N ASP A 298 4.85 9.30 -29.26
CA ASP A 298 4.46 10.43 -30.13
C ASP A 298 3.16 11.12 -29.69
N THR A 299 2.37 10.49 -28.83
CA THR A 299 1.14 11.08 -28.27
C THR A 299 1.39 11.94 -27.04
N LEU A 300 2.62 11.92 -26.49
CA LEU A 300 3.01 12.73 -25.35
C LEU A 300 3.80 13.96 -25.79
N SER A 301 3.47 15.09 -25.20
CA SER A 301 4.25 16.34 -25.32
C SER A 301 4.44 16.95 -23.94
N TYR A 302 5.41 17.84 -23.77
CA TYR A 302 5.61 18.52 -22.50
C TYR A 302 5.83 20.03 -22.70
N GLU A 303 5.50 20.78 -21.65
CA GLU A 303 5.68 22.22 -21.54
C GLU A 303 6.21 22.55 -20.14
N VAL A 304 7.19 23.44 -20.01
CA VAL A 304 7.78 23.89 -18.75
C VAL A 304 7.34 25.33 -18.46
#